data_122223bf9cd7decdadbcb8235d134670
#
_entry.id   122223bf9cd7decdadbcb8235d134670
#
_cell.length_a   1.000
_cell.length_b   1.000
_cell.length_c   1.000
_cell.angle_alpha   90.00
_cell.angle_beta   90.00
_cell.angle_gamma   90.00
#
_symmetry.space_group_name_H-M   'P 1'
#
loop_
_entity.id
_entity.type
_entity.pdbx_description
1 polymer ?
#
loop_
_entity_poly.entity_id
_entity_poly.type
_entity_poly.pdbx_seq_one_letter_code
_entity_poly.pdbx_strand_id
1 'polypeptide(L)'
;MLILDEPTTGVDPEQRVTLRTVLAELARTSIVVLSTHQTEDVAALCERVIVLDRGRVRYDGPVTDLTGRAAGRVWLADEPDPAAKVSWRTGTGRYRNVGTRARDGVEHVEPSLEDAYLLLRGGAAQHEITREVAS
;
A
#
# COMPACT_ATOMS: atom_id res chain seq x y z
N MET A 1 -18.54 15.74 -10.44
CA MET A 1 -17.74 15.03 -9.43
C MET A 1 -18.40 13.69 -9.12
N LEU A 2 -17.62 12.62 -9.09
CA LEU A 2 -18.08 11.27 -8.75
C LEU A 2 -17.39 10.82 -7.48
N ILE A 3 -18.15 10.34 -6.51
CA ILE A 3 -17.63 9.81 -5.23
C ILE A 3 -18.02 8.36 -5.12
N LEU A 4 -17.04 7.48 -4.96
CA LEU A 4 -17.20 6.03 -4.88
C LEU A 4 -16.58 5.48 -3.60
N ASP A 5 -17.29 4.57 -2.94
CA ASP A 5 -16.82 3.89 -1.74
C ASP A 5 -16.55 2.41 -2.07
N GLU A 6 -15.29 1.98 -1.91
CA GLU A 6 -14.83 0.63 -2.17
C GLU A 6 -15.33 0.04 -3.51
N PRO A 7 -15.10 0.73 -4.66
CA PRO A 7 -15.77 0.37 -5.92
C PRO A 7 -15.34 -0.97 -6.50
N THR A 8 -14.18 -1.50 -6.10
CA THR A 8 -13.62 -2.77 -6.62
C THR A 8 -13.83 -3.96 -5.70
N THR A 9 -14.42 -3.76 -4.52
CA THR A 9 -14.67 -4.85 -3.57
C THR A 9 -15.66 -5.85 -4.13
N GLY A 10 -15.30 -7.14 -4.10
CA GLY A 10 -16.13 -8.24 -4.60
C GLY A 10 -16.17 -8.36 -6.13
N VAL A 11 -15.39 -7.58 -6.84
CA VAL A 11 -15.30 -7.60 -8.31
C VAL A 11 -14.19 -8.56 -8.74
N ASP A 12 -14.46 -9.42 -9.72
CA ASP A 12 -13.44 -10.33 -10.23
C ASP A 12 -12.31 -9.60 -10.99
N PRO A 13 -11.16 -10.25 -11.25
CA PRO A 13 -10.01 -9.58 -11.87
C PRO A 13 -10.29 -8.93 -13.22
N GLU A 14 -11.07 -9.56 -14.10
CA GLU A 14 -11.40 -9.00 -15.42
C GLU A 14 -12.31 -7.78 -15.29
N GLN A 15 -13.33 -7.87 -14.47
CA GLN A 15 -14.25 -6.76 -14.21
C GLN A 15 -13.52 -5.60 -13.51
N ARG A 16 -12.54 -5.89 -12.66
CA ARG A 16 -11.71 -4.88 -12.02
C ARG A 16 -10.91 -4.07 -13.04
N VAL A 17 -10.30 -4.73 -14.01
CA VAL A 17 -9.57 -4.04 -15.11
C VAL A 17 -10.52 -3.16 -15.90
N THR A 18 -11.71 -3.66 -16.25
CA THR A 18 -12.73 -2.88 -16.96
C THR A 18 -13.17 -1.66 -16.15
N LEU A 19 -13.42 -1.83 -14.86
CA LEU A 19 -13.81 -0.73 -13.98
C LEU A 19 -12.70 0.33 -13.86
N ARG A 20 -11.46 -0.10 -13.72
CA ARG A 20 -10.31 0.82 -13.71
C ARG A 20 -10.22 1.65 -14.98
N THR A 21 -10.45 1.03 -16.13
CA THR A 21 -10.46 1.71 -17.44
C THR A 21 -11.56 2.76 -17.50
N VAL A 22 -12.77 2.41 -17.08
CA VAL A 22 -13.91 3.35 -17.05
C VAL A 22 -13.62 4.53 -16.12
N LEU A 23 -13.11 4.27 -14.93
CA LEU A 23 -12.79 5.33 -13.95
C LEU A 23 -11.68 6.25 -14.45
N ALA A 24 -10.64 5.70 -15.07
CA ALA A 24 -9.58 6.49 -15.67
C ALA A 24 -10.09 7.41 -16.78
N GLU A 25 -11.00 6.91 -17.60
CA GLU A 25 -11.64 7.72 -18.66
C GLU A 25 -12.51 8.83 -18.08
N LEU A 26 -13.32 8.54 -17.07
CA LEU A 26 -14.13 9.55 -16.39
C LEU A 26 -13.27 10.63 -15.70
N ALA A 27 -12.13 10.27 -15.16
CA ALA A 27 -11.21 11.19 -14.49
C ALA A 27 -10.58 12.22 -15.44
N ARG A 28 -10.64 11.99 -16.75
CA ARG A 28 -10.17 12.97 -17.75
C ARG A 28 -11.04 14.23 -17.82
N THR A 29 -12.31 14.11 -17.54
CA THR A 29 -13.28 15.20 -17.68
C THR A 29 -14.01 15.55 -16.38
N SER A 30 -13.84 14.75 -15.33
CA SER A 30 -14.52 14.92 -14.05
C SER A 30 -13.58 14.65 -12.89
N ILE A 31 -13.90 15.20 -11.74
CA ILE A 31 -13.22 14.84 -10.50
C ILE A 31 -13.80 13.51 -10.00
N VAL A 32 -12.97 12.52 -9.85
CA VAL A 32 -13.32 11.21 -9.29
C VAL A 32 -12.62 11.03 -7.96
N VAL A 33 -13.39 10.83 -6.90
CA VAL A 33 -12.90 10.53 -5.56
C VAL A 33 -13.33 9.11 -5.20
N LEU A 34 -12.38 8.27 -4.84
CA LEU A 34 -12.70 6.93 -4.40
C LEU A 34 -12.06 6.66 -3.03
N SER A 35 -12.82 6.00 -2.14
CA SER A 35 -12.29 5.45 -0.91
C SER A 35 -12.03 3.96 -1.10
N THR A 36 -10.87 3.50 -0.68
CA THR A 36 -10.48 2.10 -0.76
C THR A 36 -9.33 1.79 0.21
N HIS A 37 -9.26 0.56 0.66
CA HIS A 37 -8.09 0.04 1.37
C HIS A 37 -7.17 -0.77 0.45
N GLN A 38 -7.48 -0.83 -0.83
CA GLN A 38 -6.70 -1.58 -1.82
C GLN A 38 -5.65 -0.69 -2.47
N THR A 39 -4.43 -0.78 -1.99
CA THR A 39 -3.31 0.03 -2.49
C THR A 39 -3.02 -0.17 -3.97
N GLU A 40 -3.31 -1.35 -4.51
CA GLU A 40 -3.15 -1.63 -5.95
C GLU A 40 -4.07 -0.77 -6.81
N ASP A 41 -5.31 -0.54 -6.37
CA ASP A 41 -6.24 0.32 -7.10
C ASP A 41 -5.81 1.78 -7.04
N VAL A 42 -5.33 2.22 -5.89
CA VAL A 42 -4.78 3.58 -5.74
C VAL A 42 -3.58 3.78 -6.65
N ALA A 43 -2.64 2.85 -6.67
CA ALA A 43 -1.45 2.92 -7.52
C ALA A 43 -1.80 2.92 -9.02
N ALA A 44 -2.86 2.18 -9.42
CA ALA A 44 -3.26 2.06 -10.80
C ALA A 44 -4.07 3.26 -11.32
N LEU A 45 -4.82 3.93 -10.45
CA LEU A 45 -5.85 4.92 -10.86
C LEU A 45 -5.58 6.35 -10.40
N CYS A 46 -4.89 6.52 -9.28
CA CYS A 46 -4.84 7.79 -8.60
C CYS A 46 -3.48 8.48 -8.78
N GLU A 47 -3.52 9.77 -9.08
CA GLU A 47 -2.32 10.61 -9.04
C GLU A 47 -2.05 11.14 -7.63
N ARG A 48 -3.12 11.35 -6.87
CA ARG A 48 -3.08 11.90 -5.51
C ARG A 48 -3.79 10.97 -4.54
N VAL A 49 -3.26 10.88 -3.33
CA VAL A 49 -3.83 10.06 -2.26
C VAL A 49 -3.86 10.85 -0.95
N ILE A 50 -4.94 10.62 -0.20
CA ILE A 50 -5.05 11.05 1.19
C ILE A 50 -5.12 9.80 2.04
N VAL A 51 -4.18 9.63 2.95
CA VAL A 51 -4.15 8.50 3.89
C VAL A 51 -4.76 8.95 5.21
N LEU A 52 -5.81 8.26 5.60
CA LEU A 52 -6.50 8.48 6.88
C LEU A 52 -6.18 7.34 7.85
N ASP A 53 -5.84 7.69 9.08
CA ASP A 53 -5.62 6.73 10.14
C ASP A 53 -6.08 7.32 11.46
N ARG A 54 -6.97 6.61 12.15
CA ARG A 54 -7.52 7.01 13.46
C ARG A 54 -8.08 8.43 13.46
N GLY A 55 -8.84 8.78 12.42
CA GLY A 55 -9.48 10.10 12.30
C GLY A 55 -8.51 11.24 11.94
N ARG A 56 -7.28 10.94 11.55
CA ARG A 56 -6.27 11.94 11.17
C ARG A 56 -5.75 11.72 9.78
N VAL A 57 -5.42 12.80 9.10
CA VAL A 57 -4.69 12.76 7.83
C VAL A 57 -3.22 12.49 8.13
N ARG A 58 -2.71 11.36 7.63
CA ARG A 58 -1.31 10.96 7.77
C ARG A 58 -0.47 11.38 6.57
N TYR A 59 -1.10 11.47 5.43
CA TYR A 59 -0.46 11.89 4.18
C TYR A 59 -1.52 12.52 3.28
N ASP A 60 -1.13 13.54 2.55
CA ASP A 60 -1.91 14.16 1.49
C ASP A 60 -0.96 14.65 0.41
N GLY A 61 -1.01 14.04 -0.76
CA GLY A 61 -0.11 14.41 -1.84
C GLY A 61 -0.06 13.39 -2.97
N PRO A 62 0.91 13.52 -3.88
CA PRO A 62 1.09 12.59 -4.99
C PRO A 62 1.38 11.17 -4.54
N VAL A 63 0.81 10.19 -5.25
CA VAL A 63 1.06 8.76 -5.00
C VAL A 63 2.54 8.41 -5.17
N THR A 64 3.19 8.99 -6.18
CA THR A 64 4.61 8.77 -6.45
C THR A 64 5.52 9.22 -5.31
N ASP A 65 5.21 10.35 -4.67
CA ASP A 65 5.98 10.86 -3.54
C ASP A 65 5.83 9.97 -2.30
N LEU A 66 4.62 9.47 -2.05
CA LEU A 66 4.39 8.53 -0.95
C LEU A 66 5.18 7.24 -1.17
N THR A 67 5.09 6.64 -2.36
CA THR A 67 5.85 5.45 -2.71
C THR A 67 7.35 5.68 -2.58
N GLY A 68 7.83 6.84 -3.00
CA GLY A 68 9.24 7.24 -2.90
C GLY A 68 9.77 7.31 -1.47
N ARG A 69 8.92 7.53 -0.47
CA ARG A 69 9.32 7.53 0.94
C ARG A 69 9.81 6.17 1.43
N ALA A 70 9.40 5.08 0.77
CA ALA A 70 9.85 3.74 1.09
C ALA A 70 11.12 3.31 0.32
N ALA A 71 11.66 4.17 -0.52
CA ALA A 71 12.90 3.89 -1.24
C ALA A 71 14.07 3.62 -0.27
N GLY A 72 14.78 2.51 -0.46
CA GLY A 72 15.86 2.06 0.43
C GLY A 72 15.39 1.52 1.77
N ARG A 73 14.09 1.33 1.97
CA ARG A 73 13.49 0.89 3.23
C ARG A 73 12.73 -0.43 3.11
N VAL A 74 12.87 -1.09 1.97
CA VAL A 74 12.26 -2.40 1.68
C VAL A 74 13.36 -3.35 1.23
N TRP A 75 13.43 -4.52 1.86
CA TRP A 75 14.45 -5.53 1.55
C TRP A 75 13.94 -6.94 1.72
N LEU A 76 14.59 -7.88 1.05
CA LEU A 76 14.33 -9.31 1.19
C LEU A 76 15.37 -9.96 2.08
N ALA A 77 14.95 -10.96 2.86
CA ALA A 77 15.80 -11.78 3.71
C ALA A 77 15.24 -13.20 3.84
N ASP A 78 16.04 -14.14 4.29
CA ASP A 78 15.61 -15.53 4.50
C ASP A 78 14.78 -15.69 5.78
N GLU A 79 14.88 -14.73 6.69
CA GLU A 79 14.16 -14.69 7.96
C GLU A 79 13.58 -13.30 8.20
N PRO A 80 12.54 -13.16 9.06
CA PRO A 80 12.06 -11.85 9.47
C PRO A 80 13.18 -11.04 10.13
N ASP A 81 13.34 -9.78 9.70
CA ASP A 81 14.34 -8.91 10.32
C ASP A 81 13.75 -8.23 11.56
N PRO A 82 14.35 -8.42 12.75
CA PRO A 82 13.87 -7.76 13.97
C PRO A 82 13.90 -6.23 13.92
N ALA A 83 14.71 -5.66 13.03
CA ALA A 83 14.80 -4.22 12.82
C ALA A 83 13.68 -3.68 11.91
N ALA A 84 12.95 -4.54 11.21
CA ALA A 84 11.83 -4.14 10.39
C ALA A 84 10.61 -3.76 11.23
N LYS A 85 9.84 -2.81 10.74
CA LYS A 85 8.54 -2.46 11.33
C LYS A 85 7.47 -3.49 10.97
N VAL A 86 7.53 -4.01 9.75
CA VAL A 86 6.61 -5.02 9.22
C VAL A 86 7.42 -6.03 8.42
N SER A 87 7.12 -7.31 8.59
CA SER A 87 7.70 -8.39 7.82
C SER A 87 6.65 -9.41 7.45
N TRP A 88 6.69 -9.92 6.22
CA TRP A 88 5.82 -11.02 5.81
C TRP A 88 6.53 -11.94 4.83
N ARG A 89 6.08 -13.20 4.82
CA ARG A 89 6.61 -14.20 3.93
C ARG A 89 6.01 -14.07 2.54
N THR A 90 6.85 -13.98 1.52
CA THR A 90 6.43 -13.94 0.12
C THR A 90 6.17 -15.35 -0.42
N GLY A 91 5.52 -15.42 -1.59
CA GLY A 91 5.28 -16.69 -2.27
C GLY A 91 6.54 -17.46 -2.64
N THR A 92 7.70 -16.79 -2.74
CA THR A 92 9.01 -17.41 -2.97
C THR A 92 9.66 -17.98 -1.71
N GLY A 93 9.02 -17.83 -0.55
CA GLY A 93 9.53 -18.31 0.73
C GLY A 93 10.48 -17.35 1.44
N ARG A 94 10.85 -16.25 0.81
CA ARG A 94 11.66 -15.21 1.44
C ARG A 94 10.77 -14.21 2.18
N TYR A 95 11.36 -13.47 3.11
CA TYR A 95 10.65 -12.43 3.85
C TYR A 95 10.88 -11.06 3.24
N ARG A 96 9.79 -10.35 3.00
CA ARG A 96 9.81 -8.93 2.64
C ARG A 96 9.73 -8.12 3.92
N ASN A 97 10.71 -7.26 4.12
CA ASN A 97 10.86 -6.45 5.31
C ASN A 97 10.70 -4.98 4.95
N VAL A 98 9.94 -4.26 5.73
CA VAL A 98 9.75 -2.81 5.59
C VAL A 98 10.13 -2.15 6.92
N GLY A 99 10.99 -1.15 6.88
CA GLY A 99 11.44 -0.48 8.08
C GLY A 99 12.15 0.83 7.79
N THR A 100 12.43 1.59 8.85
CA THR A 100 13.06 2.91 8.72
C THR A 100 14.49 2.85 8.20
N ARG A 101 15.17 1.73 8.40
CA ARG A 101 16.55 1.55 7.93
C ARG A 101 16.81 0.07 7.68
N ALA A 102 17.23 -0.25 6.47
CA ALA A 102 17.75 -1.56 6.15
C ALA A 102 19.15 -1.75 6.73
N ARG A 103 19.51 -3.00 7.04
CA ARG A 103 20.90 -3.36 7.36
C ARG A 103 21.79 -3.24 6.12
N ASP A 104 23.07 -3.04 6.34
CA ASP A 104 24.06 -3.14 5.26
C ASP A 104 24.12 -4.58 4.72
N GLY A 105 24.31 -4.72 3.41
CA GLY A 105 24.46 -6.02 2.76
C GLY A 105 23.16 -6.77 2.48
N VAL A 106 21.98 -6.18 2.70
CA VAL A 106 20.69 -6.76 2.36
C VAL A 106 20.32 -6.53 0.89
N GLU A 107 19.46 -7.39 0.36
CA GLU A 107 18.90 -7.22 -0.98
C GLU A 107 17.75 -6.22 -0.96
N HIS A 108 18.04 -4.99 -1.33
CA HIS A 108 17.03 -3.95 -1.50
C HIS A 108 16.13 -4.27 -2.70
N VAL A 109 14.85 -4.00 -2.55
CA VAL A 109 13.87 -4.12 -3.63
C VAL A 109 13.15 -2.81 -3.84
N GLU A 110 12.60 -2.64 -5.05
CA GLU A 110 11.82 -1.47 -5.39
C GLU A 110 10.55 -1.42 -4.53
N PRO A 111 10.25 -0.28 -3.89
CA PRO A 111 9.08 -0.16 -3.03
C PRO A 111 7.80 -0.11 -3.84
N SER A 112 6.74 -0.68 -3.27
CA SER A 112 5.36 -0.50 -3.73
C SER A 112 4.65 0.56 -2.89
N LEU A 113 3.47 0.99 -3.34
CA LEU A 113 2.61 1.86 -2.54
C LEU A 113 2.18 1.17 -1.23
N GLU A 114 1.95 -0.14 -1.27
CA GLU A 114 1.65 -0.92 -0.06
C GLU A 114 2.78 -0.85 0.97
N ASP A 115 4.03 -0.99 0.53
CA ASP A 115 5.19 -0.85 1.41
C ASP A 115 5.23 0.53 2.08
N ALA A 116 5.01 1.59 1.31
CA ALA A 116 4.99 2.95 1.82
C ALA A 116 3.84 3.18 2.81
N TYR A 117 2.68 2.61 2.52
CA TYR A 117 1.52 2.66 3.41
C TYR A 117 1.80 1.95 4.74
N LEU A 118 2.39 0.76 4.69
CA LEU A 118 2.76 0.00 5.88
C LEU A 118 3.83 0.71 6.69
N LEU A 119 4.81 1.33 6.03
CA LEU A 119 5.83 2.14 6.68
C LEU A 119 5.21 3.34 7.41
N LEU A 120 4.24 4.00 6.79
CA LEU A 120 3.53 5.14 7.35
C LEU A 120 2.71 4.76 8.59
N ARG A 121 2.03 3.61 8.56
CA ARG A 121 1.25 3.10 9.69
C ARG A 121 2.12 2.49 10.79
N GLY A 122 3.28 1.97 10.46
CA GLY A 122 4.22 1.42 11.44
C GLY A 122 3.65 0.24 12.23
N GLY A 123 3.99 0.15 13.53
CA GLY A 123 3.65 -0.98 14.40
C GLY A 123 2.15 -1.26 14.62
N ALA A 124 1.25 -0.38 14.20
CA ALA A 124 -0.19 -0.62 14.30
C ALA A 124 -0.67 -1.79 13.43
N ALA A 125 -0.06 -1.97 12.25
CA ALA A 125 -0.38 -3.08 11.36
C ALA A 125 0.03 -4.45 11.93
N GLN A 126 1.15 -4.52 12.63
CA GLN A 126 1.59 -5.75 13.30
C GLN A 126 0.65 -6.17 14.44
N HIS A 127 0.08 -5.22 15.15
CA HIS A 127 -0.86 -5.50 16.24
C HIS A 127 -2.19 -6.08 15.75
N GLU A 128 -2.68 -5.62 14.61
CA GLU A 128 -3.90 -6.13 14.00
C GLU A 128 -3.72 -7.58 13.51
N ILE A 129 -2.62 -7.88 12.82
CA ILE A 129 -2.31 -9.23 12.36
C ILE A 129 -2.14 -10.20 13.53
N THR A 130 -1.51 -9.78 14.60
CA THR A 130 -1.33 -10.60 15.81
C THR A 130 -2.66 -10.87 16.52
N ARG A 131 -3.60 -9.93 16.49
CA ARG A 131 -4.95 -10.12 17.05
C ARG A 131 -5.80 -11.08 16.24
N GLU A 132 -5.75 -11.02 14.91
CA GLU A 132 -6.46 -11.95 14.04
C GLU A 132 -5.94 -13.38 14.16
N VAL A 133 -4.63 -13.56 14.32
CA VAL A 133 -4.01 -14.88 14.52
C VAL A 133 -4.24 -15.43 15.92
N ALA A 134 -4.41 -14.57 16.94
CA ALA A 134 -4.64 -14.97 18.34
C ALA A 134 -6.14 -15.20 18.67
N SER A 135 -7.03 -14.81 17.80
CA SER A 135 -8.48 -15.02 17.96
C SER A 135 -8.98 -16.20 17.13
#